data_ae505e0d8972245318948d68dee1dc3f
#
_entry.id   ae505e0d8972245318948d68dee1dc3f
#
_cell.length_a   1.000
_cell.length_b   1.000
_cell.length_c   1.000
_cell.angle_alpha   90.00
_cell.angle_beta   90.00
_cell.angle_gamma   90.00
#
_symmetry.space_group_name_H-M   'P 1'
#
loop_
_entity.id
_entity.type
_entity.pdbx_description
1 polymer ?
#
loop_
_entity_poly.entity_id
_entity_poly.type
_entity_poly.pdbx_seq_one_letter_code
_entity_poly.pdbx_strand_id
1 'polypeptide(L)'
;CGEKFPENMYENLKKISDLSIYNMYGPTEATVWATFKKLDDGEINIGKALPGYNVFVVNDENVIVKNEIGEICISGKSVAIGYLNDKEMTESHFCKDISGYSPKMYRTGDLGIQHDNGEISYIGRKDTQVKFRGYRIELGEIETAVKNYRLVEDAVVIMKTDKKTNLKTLICFYMSNTEIDIKDINLFLSKMIPQYMIPQKYVRLDKFPLKLNGKIDRNSLMNI
;
A
#
# COMPACT_ATOMS: atom_id res chain seq x y z
N CYS A 1 8.22 -5.08 -10.00
CA CYS A 1 6.93 -5.40 -9.35
C CYS A 1 7.05 -5.18 -7.84
N GLY A 2 5.90 -5.16 -7.14
CA GLY A 2 5.86 -4.93 -5.69
C GLY A 2 5.84 -3.45 -5.27
N GLU A 3 6.24 -2.52 -6.11
CA GLU A 3 6.13 -1.08 -5.89
C GLU A 3 5.61 -0.38 -7.15
N LYS A 4 5.15 0.88 -7.00
CA LYS A 4 4.78 1.71 -8.15
C LYS A 4 6.00 1.88 -9.06
N PHE A 5 5.84 1.62 -10.37
CA PHE A 5 6.92 1.74 -11.35
C PHE A 5 7.30 3.22 -11.51
N PRO A 6 8.56 3.63 -11.23
CA PRO A 6 8.97 5.03 -11.30
C PRO A 6 9.18 5.50 -12.76
N GLU A 7 8.69 6.71 -13.07
CA GLU A 7 8.87 7.32 -14.41
C GLU A 7 10.34 7.47 -14.81
N ASN A 8 11.19 7.92 -13.88
CA ASN A 8 12.63 8.07 -14.16
C ASN A 8 13.31 6.73 -14.46
N MET A 9 12.86 5.63 -13.86
CA MET A 9 13.34 4.29 -14.19
C MET A 9 12.91 3.90 -15.61
N TYR A 10 11.66 4.18 -16.00
CA TYR A 10 11.17 3.93 -17.35
C TYR A 10 11.99 4.68 -18.39
N GLU A 11 12.20 5.98 -18.21
CA GLU A 11 12.99 6.82 -19.12
C GLU A 11 14.44 6.35 -19.25
N ASN A 12 15.02 5.79 -18.20
CA ASN A 12 16.37 5.22 -18.26
C ASN A 12 16.41 3.86 -18.97
N LEU A 13 15.44 2.99 -18.70
CA LEU A 13 15.36 1.68 -19.34
C LEU A 13 15.03 1.77 -20.84
N LYS A 14 14.19 2.73 -21.23
CA LYS A 14 13.84 2.99 -22.63
C LYS A 14 15.04 3.34 -23.52
N LYS A 15 16.13 3.85 -22.94
CA LYS A 15 17.37 4.15 -23.67
C LYS A 15 18.17 2.90 -24.07
N ILE A 16 17.84 1.75 -23.50
CA ILE A 16 18.50 0.49 -23.82
C ILE A 16 17.80 -0.12 -25.04
N SER A 17 18.53 -0.31 -26.13
CA SER A 17 18.00 -0.94 -27.34
C SER A 17 17.56 -2.37 -27.07
N ASP A 18 16.51 -2.80 -27.76
CA ASP A 18 15.96 -4.17 -27.73
C ASP A 18 15.41 -4.64 -26.38
N LEU A 19 15.22 -3.74 -25.41
CA LEU A 19 14.63 -4.06 -24.11
C LEU A 19 13.10 -3.98 -24.17
N SER A 20 12.42 -5.10 -23.87
CA SER A 20 10.98 -5.09 -23.62
C SER A 20 10.71 -4.91 -22.13
N ILE A 21 9.97 -3.87 -21.78
CA ILE A 21 9.65 -3.52 -20.40
C ILE A 21 8.22 -3.93 -20.09
N TYR A 22 8.02 -4.66 -18.99
CA TYR A 22 6.70 -5.08 -18.53
C TYR A 22 6.46 -4.58 -17.11
N ASN A 23 5.30 -3.96 -16.89
CA ASN A 23 4.82 -3.64 -15.55
C ASN A 23 3.82 -4.71 -15.10
N MET A 24 4.07 -5.30 -13.94
CA MET A 24 3.26 -6.39 -13.37
C MET A 24 2.69 -5.93 -12.03
N TYR A 25 1.40 -6.19 -11.81
CA TYR A 25 0.73 -5.87 -10.56
C TYR A 25 -0.06 -7.08 -10.05
N GLY A 26 -0.07 -7.25 -8.74
CA GLY A 26 -0.90 -8.20 -8.01
C GLY A 26 -0.47 -8.32 -6.56
N PRO A 27 -1.43 -8.52 -5.66
CA PRO A 27 -1.18 -8.82 -4.26
C PRO A 27 -0.93 -10.32 -4.06
N THR A 28 -0.37 -10.69 -2.92
CA THR A 28 -0.16 -12.10 -2.51
C THR A 28 -1.47 -12.87 -2.51
N GLU A 29 -2.55 -12.22 -2.11
CA GLU A 29 -3.90 -12.77 -2.00
C GLU A 29 -4.52 -13.16 -3.36
N ALA A 30 -3.92 -12.70 -4.45
CA ALA A 30 -4.28 -13.08 -5.82
C ALA A 30 -3.09 -13.78 -6.55
N THR A 31 -2.24 -14.47 -5.81
CA THR A 31 -1.12 -15.29 -6.34
C THR A 31 -0.15 -14.47 -7.19
N VAL A 32 0.47 -13.46 -6.58
CA VAL A 32 1.60 -12.66 -7.05
C VAL A 32 1.27 -11.66 -8.16
N TRP A 33 0.75 -12.08 -9.30
CA TRP A 33 0.46 -11.20 -10.44
C TRP A 33 -0.94 -11.45 -10.99
N ALA A 34 -1.71 -10.38 -11.09
CA ALA A 34 -3.07 -10.41 -11.62
C ALA A 34 -3.22 -9.61 -12.91
N THR A 35 -2.34 -8.62 -13.14
CA THR A 35 -2.33 -7.80 -14.37
C THR A 35 -0.94 -7.65 -14.94
N PHE A 36 -0.86 -7.26 -16.22
CA PHE A 36 0.38 -6.89 -16.88
C PHE A 36 0.15 -5.81 -17.93
N LYS A 37 1.19 -5.00 -18.17
CA LYS A 37 1.29 -4.07 -19.30
C LYS A 37 2.69 -4.14 -19.88
N LYS A 38 2.79 -4.25 -21.21
CA LYS A 38 4.01 -3.93 -21.93
C LYS A 38 4.10 -2.42 -22.10
N LEU A 39 5.19 -1.83 -21.64
CA LEU A 39 5.40 -0.38 -21.66
C LEU A 39 6.08 0.02 -22.98
N ASP A 40 5.32 0.11 -24.05
CA ASP A 40 5.78 0.49 -25.39
C ASP A 40 5.12 1.78 -25.92
N ASP A 41 4.03 2.23 -25.29
CA ASP A 41 3.26 3.44 -25.64
C ASP A 41 3.57 4.67 -24.79
N GLY A 42 4.44 4.56 -23.80
CA GLY A 42 4.80 5.66 -22.89
C GLY A 42 3.90 5.81 -21.67
N GLU A 43 2.77 5.10 -21.60
CA GLU A 43 1.89 5.14 -20.44
C GLU A 43 2.31 4.11 -19.39
N ILE A 44 2.57 4.60 -18.17
CA ILE A 44 2.88 3.74 -17.01
C ILE A 44 1.59 3.48 -16.23
N ASN A 45 0.95 2.35 -16.51
CA ASN A 45 -0.19 1.83 -15.75
C ASN A 45 0.02 0.35 -15.45
N ILE A 46 -0.91 -0.30 -14.75
CA ILE A 46 -0.81 -1.72 -14.39
C ILE A 46 -1.40 -2.67 -15.45
N GLY A 47 -1.90 -2.12 -16.56
CA GLY A 47 -2.38 -2.88 -17.71
C GLY A 47 -3.69 -3.58 -17.50
N LYS A 48 -3.81 -4.77 -18.12
CA LYS A 48 -5.03 -5.59 -18.15
C LYS A 48 -4.85 -6.86 -17.34
N ALA A 49 -5.97 -7.48 -16.98
CA ALA A 49 -5.99 -8.78 -16.31
C ALA A 49 -5.22 -9.85 -17.10
N LEU A 50 -4.46 -10.66 -16.39
CA LEU A 50 -3.88 -11.88 -16.92
C LEU A 50 -4.99 -12.94 -17.21
N PRO A 51 -4.76 -13.90 -18.11
CA PRO A 51 -5.68 -15.00 -18.33
C PRO A 51 -6.02 -15.72 -17.01
N GLY A 52 -7.31 -15.97 -16.78
CA GLY A 52 -7.80 -16.60 -15.56
C GLY A 52 -8.14 -15.64 -14.42
N TYR A 53 -7.87 -14.35 -14.60
CA TYR A 53 -8.29 -13.29 -13.71
C TYR A 53 -9.35 -12.39 -14.35
N ASN A 54 -10.18 -11.79 -13.51
CA ASN A 54 -10.97 -10.62 -13.83
C ASN A 54 -10.60 -9.52 -12.84
N VAL A 55 -10.13 -8.38 -13.34
CA VAL A 55 -9.71 -7.23 -12.53
C VAL A 55 -10.55 -6.04 -12.94
N PHE A 56 -11.17 -5.40 -11.98
CA PHE A 56 -12.12 -4.32 -12.19
C PHE A 56 -12.07 -3.31 -11.04
N VAL A 57 -12.67 -2.15 -11.23
CA VAL A 57 -12.70 -1.07 -10.26
C VAL A 57 -14.11 -0.91 -9.70
N VAL A 58 -14.21 -0.75 -8.38
CA VAL A 58 -15.48 -0.67 -7.65
C VAL A 58 -15.52 0.63 -6.85
N ASN A 59 -16.61 1.38 -6.96
CA ASN A 59 -16.83 2.60 -6.17
C ASN A 59 -17.28 2.29 -4.72
N ASP A 60 -17.47 3.33 -3.91
CA ASP A 60 -17.91 3.18 -2.51
C ASP A 60 -19.35 2.65 -2.39
N GLU A 61 -20.17 2.73 -3.46
CA GLU A 61 -21.53 2.17 -3.54
C GLU A 61 -21.54 0.69 -3.94
N ASN A 62 -20.35 0.08 -4.06
CA ASN A 62 -20.17 -1.32 -4.47
C ASN A 62 -20.62 -1.61 -5.90
N VAL A 63 -20.46 -0.63 -6.81
CA VAL A 63 -20.77 -0.73 -8.24
C VAL A 63 -19.46 -0.75 -9.05
N ILE A 64 -19.41 -1.61 -10.08
CA ILE A 64 -18.28 -1.63 -11.03
C ILE A 64 -18.34 -0.36 -11.89
N VAL A 65 -17.23 0.39 -11.91
CA VAL A 65 -17.14 1.67 -12.61
C VAL A 65 -15.96 1.69 -13.59
N LYS A 66 -16.08 2.56 -14.61
CA LYS A 66 -15.01 2.89 -15.56
C LYS A 66 -14.79 4.38 -15.59
N ASN A 67 -13.54 4.79 -15.85
CA ASN A 67 -13.11 6.19 -15.92
C ASN A 67 -13.36 6.99 -14.63
N GLU A 68 -13.59 6.28 -13.53
CA GLU A 68 -13.78 6.84 -12.19
C GLU A 68 -12.81 6.19 -11.21
N ILE A 69 -12.47 6.92 -10.13
CA ILE A 69 -11.62 6.37 -9.05
C ILE A 69 -12.46 5.42 -8.20
N GLY A 70 -11.92 4.23 -7.97
CA GLY A 70 -12.51 3.25 -7.07
C GLY A 70 -11.47 2.24 -6.61
N GLU A 71 -11.91 1.27 -5.83
CA GLU A 71 -11.05 0.20 -5.33
C GLU A 71 -10.84 -0.88 -6.40
N ILE A 72 -9.59 -1.25 -6.62
CA ILE A 72 -9.24 -2.37 -7.50
C ILE A 72 -9.67 -3.68 -6.84
N CYS A 73 -10.50 -4.44 -7.52
CA CYS A 73 -10.95 -5.76 -7.08
C CYS A 73 -10.48 -6.83 -8.07
N ILE A 74 -10.16 -8.00 -7.54
CA ILE A 74 -9.62 -9.12 -8.32
C ILE A 74 -10.48 -10.34 -8.06
N SER A 75 -10.96 -11.00 -9.13
CA SER A 75 -11.63 -12.29 -9.05
C SER A 75 -10.99 -13.31 -9.98
N GLY A 76 -11.23 -14.59 -9.72
CA GLY A 76 -10.67 -15.70 -10.50
C GLY A 76 -10.20 -16.86 -9.64
N LYS A 77 -9.75 -17.92 -10.31
CA LYS A 77 -9.36 -19.18 -9.65
C LYS A 77 -8.10 -19.05 -8.75
N SER A 78 -7.27 -18.04 -9.01
CA SER A 78 -6.03 -17.79 -8.28
C SER A 78 -6.20 -16.86 -7.08
N VAL A 79 -7.43 -16.42 -6.77
CA VAL A 79 -7.72 -15.69 -5.54
C VAL A 79 -7.69 -16.66 -4.37
N ALA A 80 -6.93 -16.33 -3.32
CA ALA A 80 -6.76 -17.17 -2.14
C ALA A 80 -8.09 -17.47 -1.43
N ILE A 81 -8.08 -18.48 -0.56
CA ILE A 81 -9.27 -18.85 0.22
C ILE A 81 -9.59 -17.79 1.27
N GLY A 82 -8.55 -17.22 1.89
CA GLY A 82 -8.63 -16.22 2.95
C GLY A 82 -7.32 -16.16 3.75
N TYR A 83 -7.36 -15.48 4.89
CA TYR A 83 -6.25 -15.39 5.84
C TYR A 83 -6.34 -16.54 6.86
N LEU A 84 -5.20 -17.16 7.15
CA LEU A 84 -5.13 -18.29 8.09
C LEU A 84 -5.47 -17.81 9.50
N ASN A 85 -6.45 -18.49 10.14
CA ASN A 85 -6.91 -18.20 11.49
C ASN A 85 -7.43 -16.76 11.73
N ASP A 86 -7.76 -16.04 10.67
CA ASP A 86 -8.33 -14.68 10.73
C ASP A 86 -9.60 -14.60 9.89
N LYS A 87 -10.71 -14.97 10.51
CA LYS A 87 -12.03 -14.99 9.86
C LYS A 87 -12.52 -13.57 9.57
N GLU A 88 -12.34 -12.64 10.50
CA GLU A 88 -12.81 -11.26 10.37
C GLU A 88 -12.11 -10.54 9.21
N MET A 89 -10.78 -10.64 9.14
CA MET A 89 -10.01 -10.10 8.04
C MET A 89 -10.36 -10.78 6.71
N THR A 90 -10.62 -12.11 6.74
CA THR A 90 -11.04 -12.84 5.54
C THR A 90 -12.38 -12.32 5.02
N GLU A 91 -13.39 -12.19 5.86
CA GLU A 91 -14.73 -11.73 5.47
C GLU A 91 -14.73 -10.27 5.00
N SER A 92 -13.83 -9.42 5.53
CA SER A 92 -13.70 -8.02 5.12
C SER A 92 -13.09 -7.84 3.74
N HIS A 93 -12.17 -8.73 3.32
CA HIS A 93 -11.43 -8.60 2.07
C HIS A 93 -11.86 -9.59 0.97
N PHE A 94 -12.29 -10.80 1.35
CA PHE A 94 -12.71 -11.84 0.43
C PHE A 94 -14.24 -11.96 0.44
N CYS A 95 -14.90 -11.24 -0.44
CA CYS A 95 -16.34 -11.18 -0.51
C CYS A 95 -16.89 -11.84 -1.79
N LYS A 96 -18.23 -11.91 -1.89
CA LYS A 96 -18.90 -12.41 -3.10
C LYS A 96 -18.51 -11.56 -4.30
N ASP A 97 -18.16 -12.21 -5.39
CA ASP A 97 -17.83 -11.52 -6.64
C ASP A 97 -19.07 -10.88 -7.27
N ILE A 98 -19.02 -9.56 -7.41
CA ILE A 98 -20.10 -8.77 -8.02
C ILE A 98 -20.03 -8.75 -9.55
N SER A 99 -18.89 -9.16 -10.13
CA SER A 99 -18.74 -9.26 -11.59
C SER A 99 -19.37 -10.51 -12.19
N GLY A 100 -19.66 -11.51 -11.34
CA GLY A 100 -20.19 -12.81 -11.78
C GLY A 100 -19.17 -13.73 -12.45
N TYR A 101 -17.89 -13.36 -12.48
CA TYR A 101 -16.82 -14.15 -13.09
C TYR A 101 -16.40 -15.35 -12.25
N SER A 102 -16.44 -15.22 -10.91
CA SER A 102 -16.03 -16.22 -9.94
C SER A 102 -16.96 -16.18 -8.72
N PRO A 103 -17.00 -17.23 -7.88
CA PRO A 103 -17.75 -17.17 -6.62
C PRO A 103 -17.27 -16.10 -5.65
N LYS A 104 -15.98 -15.71 -5.74
CA LYS A 104 -15.31 -14.83 -4.77
C LYS A 104 -14.44 -13.80 -5.50
N MET A 105 -14.38 -12.59 -4.93
CA MET A 105 -13.41 -11.56 -5.27
C MET A 105 -12.60 -11.15 -4.06
N TYR A 106 -11.41 -10.63 -4.30
CA TYR A 106 -10.54 -9.99 -3.32
C TYR A 106 -10.57 -8.47 -3.48
N ARG A 107 -10.84 -7.76 -2.40
CA ARG A 107 -10.74 -6.30 -2.30
C ARG A 107 -9.34 -5.93 -1.90
N THR A 108 -8.60 -5.26 -2.79
CA THR A 108 -7.15 -5.06 -2.60
C THR A 108 -6.80 -3.94 -1.65
N GLY A 109 -7.72 -3.00 -1.40
CA GLY A 109 -7.44 -1.72 -0.75
C GLY A 109 -6.66 -0.74 -1.63
N ASP A 110 -6.25 -1.14 -2.83
CA ASP A 110 -5.62 -0.28 -3.83
C ASP A 110 -6.68 0.50 -4.61
N LEU A 111 -6.44 1.79 -4.86
CA LEU A 111 -7.29 2.65 -5.68
C LEU A 111 -6.76 2.72 -7.11
N GLY A 112 -7.66 2.72 -8.07
CA GLY A 112 -7.34 2.84 -9.48
C GLY A 112 -8.47 3.39 -10.33
N ILE A 113 -8.19 3.57 -11.61
CA ILE A 113 -9.16 3.93 -12.64
C ILE A 113 -9.07 2.88 -13.74
N GLN A 114 -10.17 2.20 -14.05
CA GLN A 114 -10.27 1.32 -15.20
C GLN A 114 -10.71 2.12 -16.42
N HIS A 115 -9.89 2.16 -17.45
CA HIS A 115 -10.17 2.86 -18.70
C HIS A 115 -11.06 2.02 -19.65
N ASP A 116 -11.62 2.64 -20.67
CA ASP A 116 -12.49 1.95 -21.66
C ASP A 116 -11.76 0.86 -22.43
N ASN A 117 -10.45 1.01 -22.65
CA ASN A 117 -9.60 -0.02 -23.26
C ASN A 117 -9.34 -1.23 -22.34
N GLY A 118 -9.84 -1.19 -21.10
CA GLY A 118 -9.67 -2.23 -20.07
C GLY A 118 -8.37 -2.17 -19.29
N GLU A 119 -7.49 -1.20 -19.55
CA GLU A 119 -6.29 -0.97 -18.74
C GLU A 119 -6.63 -0.25 -17.45
N ILE A 120 -5.80 -0.45 -16.41
CA ILE A 120 -6.02 0.12 -15.09
C ILE A 120 -4.84 1.01 -14.71
N SER A 121 -5.12 2.28 -14.39
CA SER A 121 -4.17 3.19 -13.77
C SER A 121 -4.21 3.05 -12.26
N TYR A 122 -3.06 2.79 -11.63
CA TYR A 122 -2.91 2.74 -10.18
C TYR A 122 -2.77 4.16 -9.60
N ILE A 123 -3.63 4.49 -8.65
CA ILE A 123 -3.65 5.82 -8.01
C ILE A 123 -2.92 5.80 -6.66
N GLY A 124 -3.22 4.81 -5.80
CA GLY A 124 -2.69 4.75 -4.45
C GLY A 124 -3.39 3.71 -3.59
N ARG A 125 -3.38 3.93 -2.27
CA ARG A 125 -4.10 3.07 -1.32
C ARG A 125 -5.21 3.81 -0.60
N LYS A 126 -6.29 3.09 -0.26
CA LYS A 126 -7.41 3.56 0.56
C LYS A 126 -7.02 3.61 2.05
N ASP A 127 -6.11 2.75 2.47
CA ASP A 127 -5.64 2.56 3.84
C ASP A 127 -4.24 3.15 4.09
N THR A 128 -3.68 2.88 5.27
CA THR A 128 -2.34 3.31 5.68
C THR A 128 -1.23 2.34 5.33
N GLN A 129 -1.54 1.26 4.61
CA GLN A 129 -0.56 0.29 4.18
C GLN A 129 0.40 0.90 3.15
N VAL A 130 1.68 0.60 3.26
CA VAL A 130 2.73 1.11 2.38
C VAL A 130 3.59 -0.01 1.80
N LYS A 131 4.17 0.26 0.63
CA LYS A 131 5.21 -0.58 0.04
C LYS A 131 6.57 0.06 0.29
N PHE A 132 7.35 -0.55 1.18
CA PHE A 132 8.63 -0.03 1.64
C PHE A 132 9.74 -1.05 1.37
N ARG A 133 10.67 -0.73 0.47
CA ARG A 133 11.80 -1.60 0.09
C ARG A 133 11.37 -3.01 -0.35
N GLY A 134 10.26 -3.11 -1.08
CA GLY A 134 9.69 -4.38 -1.55
C GLY A 134 8.82 -5.11 -0.52
N TYR A 135 8.77 -4.66 0.73
CA TYR A 135 7.89 -5.21 1.75
C TYR A 135 6.55 -4.47 1.79
N ARG A 136 5.47 -5.19 2.03
CA ARG A 136 4.15 -4.65 2.33
C ARG A 136 4.06 -4.45 3.84
N ILE A 137 3.89 -3.22 4.30
CA ILE A 137 3.93 -2.83 5.70
C ILE A 137 2.61 -2.17 6.10
N GLU A 138 2.01 -2.67 7.17
CA GLU A 138 0.94 -1.98 7.89
C GLU A 138 1.55 -0.97 8.84
N LEU A 139 1.40 0.32 8.57
CA LEU A 139 1.93 1.36 9.48
C LEU A 139 1.30 1.26 10.88
N GLY A 140 0.04 0.84 10.96
CA GLY A 140 -0.65 0.60 12.23
C GLY A 140 -0.02 -0.48 13.11
N GLU A 141 0.60 -1.50 12.51
CA GLU A 141 1.34 -2.52 13.26
C GLU A 141 2.57 -1.92 13.95
N ILE A 142 3.31 -1.07 13.23
CA ILE A 142 4.45 -0.36 13.82
C ILE A 142 3.98 0.59 14.92
N GLU A 143 2.89 1.33 14.69
CA GLU A 143 2.31 2.24 15.68
C GLU A 143 1.93 1.50 16.97
N THR A 144 1.29 0.34 16.83
CA THR A 144 0.93 -0.52 17.95
C THR A 144 2.17 -1.01 18.70
N ALA A 145 3.20 -1.44 17.98
CA ALA A 145 4.46 -1.87 18.60
C ALA A 145 5.15 -0.73 19.38
N VAL A 146 5.18 0.48 18.79
CA VAL A 146 5.75 1.67 19.44
C VAL A 146 4.97 2.06 20.69
N LYS A 147 3.64 2.04 20.66
CA LYS A 147 2.76 2.35 21.81
C LYS A 147 2.95 1.37 22.99
N ASN A 148 3.42 0.15 22.73
CA ASN A 148 3.74 -0.80 23.78
C ASN A 148 5.04 -0.44 24.53
N TYR A 149 5.81 0.53 24.05
CA TYR A 149 6.97 1.02 24.80
C TYR A 149 6.54 1.94 25.94
N ARG A 150 6.93 1.59 27.17
CA ARG A 150 6.44 2.16 28.44
C ARG A 150 6.41 3.68 28.56
N LEU A 151 7.25 4.39 27.80
CA LEU A 151 7.38 5.85 27.85
C LEU A 151 6.59 6.54 26.73
N VAL A 152 5.96 5.80 25.82
CA VAL A 152 5.17 6.35 24.71
C VAL A 152 3.70 6.37 25.09
N GLU A 153 3.07 7.53 24.99
CA GLU A 153 1.63 7.70 25.20
C GLU A 153 0.84 7.42 23.93
N ASP A 154 1.32 7.91 22.80
CA ASP A 154 0.72 7.67 21.48
C ASP A 154 1.79 7.79 20.38
N ALA A 155 1.54 7.15 19.23
CA ALA A 155 2.47 7.11 18.13
C ALA A 155 1.75 7.09 16.78
N VAL A 156 2.33 7.76 15.80
CA VAL A 156 1.91 7.78 14.40
C VAL A 156 3.12 7.57 13.51
N VAL A 157 3.03 6.65 12.58
CA VAL A 157 4.11 6.37 11.62
C VAL A 157 3.69 6.80 10.23
N ILE A 158 4.56 7.49 9.53
CA ILE A 158 4.39 7.82 8.12
C ILE A 158 5.56 7.31 7.30
N MET A 159 5.33 7.05 6.01
CA MET A 159 6.39 6.84 5.04
C MET A 159 6.58 8.12 4.23
N LYS A 160 7.76 8.73 4.34
CA LYS A 160 8.13 9.92 3.55
C LYS A 160 9.06 9.51 2.43
N THR A 161 8.77 9.98 1.21
CA THR A 161 9.64 9.78 0.05
C THR A 161 10.36 11.08 -0.25
N ASP A 162 11.67 11.06 -0.29
CA ASP A 162 12.47 12.21 -0.72
C ASP A 162 12.31 12.40 -2.23
N LYS A 163 11.89 13.60 -2.65
CA LYS A 163 11.57 13.90 -4.05
C LYS A 163 12.79 13.89 -4.98
N LYS A 164 14.01 14.10 -4.43
CA LYS A 164 15.23 14.18 -5.24
C LYS A 164 15.89 12.81 -5.40
N THR A 165 15.92 12.04 -4.32
CA THR A 165 16.64 10.76 -4.26
C THR A 165 15.73 9.55 -4.43
N ASN A 166 14.40 9.72 -4.36
CA ASN A 166 13.40 8.66 -4.28
C ASN A 166 13.57 7.71 -3.06
N LEU A 167 14.38 8.10 -2.08
CA LEU A 167 14.57 7.32 -0.88
C LEU A 167 13.34 7.40 0.01
N LYS A 168 12.82 6.25 0.38
CA LYS A 168 11.72 6.10 1.32
C LYS A 168 12.26 5.96 2.74
N THR A 169 11.62 6.61 3.70
CA THR A 169 11.97 6.60 5.12
C THR A 169 10.71 6.44 5.95
N LEU A 170 10.71 5.54 6.90
CA LEU A 170 9.67 5.45 7.94
C LEU A 170 10.02 6.43 9.05
N ILE A 171 9.09 7.32 9.37
CA ILE A 171 9.24 8.34 10.42
C ILE A 171 8.15 8.07 11.46
N CYS A 172 8.56 7.88 12.71
CA CYS A 172 7.68 7.75 13.85
C CYS A 172 7.57 9.09 14.56
N PHE A 173 6.37 9.63 14.61
CA PHE A 173 6.00 10.73 15.50
C PHE A 173 5.42 10.13 16.77
N TYR A 174 5.89 10.56 17.94
CA TYR A 174 5.42 10.01 19.21
C TYR A 174 5.17 11.09 20.25
N MET A 175 4.25 10.82 21.15
CA MET A 175 4.00 11.62 22.34
C MET A 175 4.58 10.93 23.56
N SER A 176 5.30 11.70 24.39
CA SER A 176 5.91 11.22 25.62
C SER A 176 6.20 12.40 26.55
N ASN A 177 6.01 12.21 27.84
CA ASN A 177 6.36 13.19 28.87
C ASN A 177 7.87 13.33 29.09
N THR A 178 8.65 12.36 28.60
CA THR A 178 10.11 12.33 28.74
C THR A 178 10.77 12.10 27.38
N GLU A 179 12.03 12.53 27.27
CA GLU A 179 12.85 12.17 26.12
C GLU A 179 13.16 10.65 26.14
N ILE A 180 13.08 10.02 24.97
CA ILE A 180 13.32 8.58 24.82
C ILE A 180 14.65 8.38 24.12
N ASP A 181 15.51 7.52 24.66
CA ASP A 181 16.70 7.07 23.93
C ASP A 181 16.27 6.20 22.74
N ILE A 182 16.64 6.65 21.55
CA ILE A 182 16.29 5.95 20.30
C ILE A 182 16.92 4.55 20.24
N LYS A 183 18.05 4.33 20.90
CA LYS A 183 18.67 3.00 20.97
C LYS A 183 17.80 2.03 21.77
N ASP A 184 17.24 2.49 22.89
CA ASP A 184 16.41 1.67 23.75
C ASP A 184 15.09 1.29 23.09
N ILE A 185 14.40 2.26 22.44
CA ILE A 185 13.15 1.96 21.72
C ILE A 185 13.42 1.05 20.51
N ASN A 186 14.52 1.23 19.77
CA ASN A 186 14.89 0.34 18.67
C ASN A 186 15.20 -1.08 19.15
N LEU A 187 15.89 -1.22 20.29
CA LEU A 187 16.15 -2.53 20.90
C LEU A 187 14.84 -3.21 21.37
N PHE A 188 13.90 -2.43 21.87
CA PHE A 188 12.59 -2.94 22.24
C PHE A 188 11.81 -3.41 20.99
N LEU A 189 11.73 -2.57 19.95
CA LEU A 189 11.01 -2.88 18.71
C LEU A 189 11.60 -4.08 17.97
N SER A 190 12.92 -4.26 18.00
CA SER A 190 13.58 -5.40 17.33
C SER A 190 13.16 -6.78 17.87
N LYS A 191 12.55 -6.81 19.04
CA LYS A 191 11.99 -8.03 19.65
C LYS A 191 10.53 -8.27 19.25
N MET A 192 9.85 -7.28 18.70
CA MET A 192 8.42 -7.31 18.42
C MET A 192 8.10 -7.32 16.93
N ILE A 193 8.87 -6.58 16.12
CA ILE A 193 8.63 -6.42 14.68
C ILE A 193 9.91 -6.66 13.89
N PRO A 194 9.79 -7.09 12.61
CA PRO A 194 10.93 -7.26 11.72
C PRO A 194 11.78 -5.98 11.57
N GLN A 195 13.07 -6.14 11.37
CA GLN A 195 14.00 -5.02 11.29
C GLN A 195 13.66 -4.00 10.20
N TYR A 196 13.11 -4.43 9.07
CA TYR A 196 12.70 -3.53 7.98
C TYR A 196 11.51 -2.64 8.35
N MET A 197 10.75 -2.95 9.41
CA MET A 197 9.64 -2.17 9.92
C MET A 197 10.07 -1.13 10.97
N ILE A 198 11.29 -1.21 11.51
CA ILE A 198 11.76 -0.27 12.53
C ILE A 198 11.93 1.12 11.89
N PRO A 199 11.31 2.19 12.45
CA PRO A 199 11.43 3.54 11.94
C PRO A 199 12.88 4.03 11.94
N GLN A 200 13.28 4.76 10.89
CA GLN A 200 14.62 5.32 10.77
C GLN A 200 14.73 6.70 11.42
N LYS A 201 13.59 7.37 11.66
CA LYS A 201 13.53 8.67 12.33
C LYS A 201 12.44 8.67 13.39
N TYR A 202 12.69 9.38 14.46
CA TYR A 202 11.75 9.59 15.56
C TYR A 202 11.64 11.09 15.83
N VAL A 203 10.42 11.58 15.97
CA VAL A 203 10.11 12.98 16.23
C VAL A 203 9.14 13.03 17.39
N ARG A 204 9.56 13.63 18.50
CA ARG A 204 8.68 13.88 19.64
C ARG A 204 7.77 15.06 19.36
N LEU A 205 6.50 14.92 19.68
CA LEU A 205 5.52 15.99 19.60
C LEU A 205 4.76 16.09 20.92
N ASP A 206 4.38 17.30 21.31
CA ASP A 206 3.52 17.54 22.47
C ASP A 206 2.06 17.17 22.16
N LYS A 207 1.65 17.31 20.89
CA LYS A 207 0.33 16.92 20.39
C LYS A 207 0.37 16.62 18.89
N PHE A 208 -0.46 15.71 18.43
CA PHE A 208 -0.65 15.48 17.01
C PHE A 208 -1.55 16.54 16.37
N PRO A 209 -1.26 16.94 15.12
CA PRO A 209 -2.20 17.74 14.34
C PRO A 209 -3.46 16.94 14.06
N LEU A 210 -4.63 17.56 14.23
CA LEU A 210 -5.92 16.93 14.01
C LEU A 210 -6.66 17.60 12.85
N LYS A 211 -7.40 16.80 12.08
CA LYS A 211 -8.39 17.27 11.13
C LYS A 211 -9.63 17.80 11.86
N LEU A 212 -10.50 18.52 11.15
CA LEU A 212 -11.77 19.05 11.70
C LEU A 212 -12.68 17.96 12.32
N ASN A 213 -12.56 16.72 11.86
CA ASN A 213 -13.31 15.58 12.39
C ASN A 213 -12.62 14.85 13.56
N GLY A 214 -11.58 15.44 14.16
CA GLY A 214 -10.85 14.90 15.31
C GLY A 214 -9.85 13.78 14.99
N LYS A 215 -9.74 13.33 13.74
CA LYS A 215 -8.75 12.32 13.34
C LYS A 215 -7.36 12.96 13.13
N ILE A 216 -6.29 12.21 13.38
CA ILE A 216 -4.92 12.66 13.17
C ILE A 216 -4.70 13.05 11.69
N ASP A 217 -4.15 14.24 11.49
CA ASP A 217 -3.80 14.74 10.16
C ASP A 217 -2.39 14.29 9.75
N ARG A 218 -2.31 13.11 9.15
CA ARG A 218 -1.04 12.56 8.64
C ARG A 218 -0.42 13.42 7.54
N ASN A 219 -1.21 14.20 6.79
CA ASN A 219 -0.68 15.08 5.75
C ASN A 219 0.10 16.26 6.36
N SER A 220 -0.38 16.80 7.46
CA SER A 220 0.36 17.83 8.22
C SER A 220 1.68 17.29 8.76
N LEU A 221 1.74 16.03 9.21
CA LEU A 221 2.96 15.38 9.66
C LEU A 221 3.99 15.20 8.53
N MET A 222 3.56 15.05 7.27
CA MET A 222 4.45 14.94 6.11
C MET A 222 5.29 16.21 5.89
N ASN A 223 4.84 17.37 6.42
CA ASN A 223 5.49 18.67 6.24
C ASN A 223 6.44 19.02 7.39
N ILE A 224 6.49 18.20 8.43
CA ILE A 224 7.45 18.27 9.50
C ILE A 224 8.72 17.48 9.10
#